data_020a3fc123fa4cca0c1aecdf7234e627
#
_entry.id   020a3fc123fa4cca0c1aecdf7234e627
#
_cell.length_a   1.000
_cell.length_b   1.000
_cell.length_c   1.000
_cell.angle_alpha   90.00
_cell.angle_beta   90.00
_cell.angle_gamma   90.00
#
_symmetry.space_group_name_H-M   'P 1'
#
loop_
_entity.id
_entity.type
_entity.pdbx_description
1 polymer ?
#
loop_
_entity_poly.entity_id
_entity_poly.type
_entity_poly.pdbx_seq_one_letter_code
_entity_poly.pdbx_strand_id
1 'polypeptide(L)'
;MRITSLLSNRDHRRVLDNIISLTGIQLVQYLLPLVTFPYLTRVLGPSNFGKVAFAVAFIAYFQLLTDYGFNFSATREISIHRDDPERVSRIYSSVMATKTLLLTVTFTAMLTLILLIDRFRSDYLLYIFTYGLVVGNLLFPAWFFQGVERMRYISILRIVSSLIY
;
A
#
# COMPACT_ATOMS: atom_id res chain seq x y z
N MET A 1 31.96 -12.13 -30.58
CA MET A 1 31.78 -10.90 -29.79
C MET A 1 31.46 -11.30 -28.38
N ARG A 2 32.42 -11.15 -27.44
CA ARG A 2 32.40 -11.79 -26.11
C ARG A 2 31.66 -10.91 -25.08
N ILE A 3 30.43 -11.26 -24.73
CA ILE A 3 29.70 -10.65 -23.60
C ILE A 3 29.59 -11.66 -22.44
N THR A 4 30.09 -12.88 -22.59
CA THR A 4 29.84 -14.00 -21.64
C THR A 4 30.93 -14.16 -20.56
N SER A 5 31.88 -13.25 -20.39
CA SER A 5 33.00 -13.44 -19.45
C SER A 5 33.05 -12.45 -18.27
N LEU A 6 32.02 -11.63 -18.03
CA LEU A 6 32.05 -10.60 -16.99
C LEU A 6 31.20 -10.92 -15.75
N LEU A 7 30.52 -12.07 -15.71
CA LEU A 7 29.83 -12.48 -14.49
C LEU A 7 30.75 -13.37 -13.68
N SER A 8 31.51 -12.75 -12.78
CA SER A 8 32.31 -13.44 -11.77
C SER A 8 31.42 -14.39 -10.95
N ASN A 9 31.97 -15.52 -10.53
CA ASN A 9 31.30 -16.51 -9.67
C ASN A 9 30.71 -15.89 -8.36
N ARG A 10 31.21 -14.70 -7.98
CA ARG A 10 30.67 -13.87 -6.90
C ARG A 10 29.35 -13.18 -7.25
N ASP A 11 29.18 -12.78 -8.50
CA ASP A 11 27.94 -12.09 -8.93
C ASP A 11 26.79 -13.09 -9.07
N HIS A 12 27.06 -14.33 -9.53
CA HIS A 12 26.07 -15.41 -9.55
C HIS A 12 25.59 -15.79 -8.14
N ARG A 13 26.47 -15.86 -7.14
CA ARG A 13 26.08 -16.10 -5.76
C ARG A 13 25.22 -14.97 -5.20
N ARG A 14 25.60 -13.72 -5.41
CA ARG A 14 24.80 -12.55 -4.97
C ARG A 14 23.40 -12.51 -5.61
N VAL A 15 23.32 -12.84 -6.90
CA VAL A 15 22.03 -12.91 -7.61
C VAL A 15 21.18 -14.06 -7.07
N LEU A 16 21.76 -15.24 -6.84
CA LEU A 16 21.07 -16.37 -6.24
C LEU A 16 20.59 -16.07 -4.80
N ASP A 17 21.45 -15.47 -3.97
CA ASP A 17 21.07 -15.09 -2.59
C ASP A 17 19.93 -14.06 -2.59
N ASN A 18 19.96 -13.11 -3.52
CA ASN A 18 18.87 -12.14 -3.67
C ASN A 18 17.57 -12.79 -4.16
N ILE A 19 17.65 -13.71 -5.11
CA ILE A 19 16.47 -14.45 -5.61
C ILE A 19 15.87 -15.30 -4.49
N ILE A 20 16.69 -16.05 -3.76
CA ILE A 20 16.25 -16.89 -2.64
C ILE A 20 15.60 -16.03 -1.55
N SER A 21 16.22 -14.91 -1.21
CA SER A 21 15.67 -13.99 -0.20
C SER A 21 14.34 -13.37 -0.63
N LEU A 22 14.24 -12.92 -1.88
CA LEU A 22 13.00 -12.38 -2.43
C LEU A 22 11.90 -13.43 -2.54
N THR A 23 12.25 -14.64 -2.98
CA THR A 23 11.30 -15.77 -3.08
C THR A 23 10.85 -16.20 -1.69
N GLY A 24 11.74 -16.22 -0.70
CA GLY A 24 11.38 -16.52 0.69
C GLY A 24 10.37 -15.53 1.27
N ILE A 25 10.59 -14.23 1.05
CA ILE A 25 9.65 -13.18 1.45
C ILE A 25 8.30 -13.34 0.76
N GLN A 26 8.29 -13.62 -0.54
CA GLN A 26 7.05 -13.86 -1.30
C GLN A 26 6.30 -15.09 -0.80
N LEU A 27 7.00 -16.18 -0.51
CA LEU A 27 6.38 -17.38 0.05
C LEU A 27 5.68 -17.10 1.37
N VAL A 28 6.31 -16.36 2.28
CA VAL A 28 5.70 -15.94 3.55
C VAL A 28 4.45 -15.10 3.30
N GLN A 29 4.51 -14.15 2.37
CA GLN A 29 3.36 -13.30 2.02
C GLN A 29 2.18 -14.08 1.44
N TYR A 30 2.40 -15.21 0.78
CA TYR A 30 1.32 -16.07 0.27
C TYR A 30 0.85 -17.11 1.29
N LEU A 31 1.76 -17.65 2.10
CA LEU A 31 1.42 -18.67 3.11
C LEU A 31 0.65 -18.06 4.30
N LEU A 32 1.02 -16.83 4.68
CA LEU A 32 0.38 -16.17 5.82
C LEU A 32 -1.14 -16.00 5.61
N PRO A 33 -1.64 -15.45 4.50
CA PRO A 33 -3.07 -15.41 4.24
C PRO A 33 -3.72 -16.79 4.17
N LEU A 34 -3.02 -17.79 3.62
CA LEU A 34 -3.54 -19.16 3.50
C LEU A 34 -3.86 -19.79 4.85
N VAL A 35 -3.08 -19.46 5.88
CA VAL A 35 -3.31 -19.91 7.27
C VAL A 35 -4.32 -18.97 7.97
N THR A 36 -4.21 -17.68 7.75
CA THR A 36 -5.03 -16.67 8.43
C THR A 36 -6.50 -16.72 7.97
N PHE A 37 -6.78 -16.94 6.69
CA PHE A 37 -8.15 -17.00 6.16
C PHE A 37 -9.01 -18.08 6.81
N PRO A 38 -8.60 -19.37 6.86
CA PRO A 38 -9.38 -20.41 7.52
C PRO A 38 -9.55 -20.16 9.01
N TYR A 39 -8.54 -19.62 9.68
CA TYR A 39 -8.60 -19.25 11.09
C TYR A 39 -9.64 -18.16 11.33
N LEU A 40 -9.56 -17.05 10.61
CA LEU A 40 -10.52 -15.94 10.71
C LEU A 40 -11.94 -16.39 10.40
N THR A 41 -12.14 -17.21 9.38
CA THR A 41 -13.46 -17.73 9.02
C THR A 41 -14.05 -18.60 10.13
N ARG A 42 -13.23 -19.37 10.84
CA ARG A 42 -13.67 -20.18 12.00
C ARG A 42 -14.00 -19.34 13.21
N VAL A 43 -13.20 -18.31 13.51
CA VAL A 43 -13.36 -17.47 14.71
C VAL A 43 -14.51 -16.48 14.54
N LEU A 44 -14.59 -15.78 13.41
CA LEU A 44 -15.61 -14.77 13.13
C LEU A 44 -16.93 -15.37 12.63
N GLY A 45 -16.87 -16.58 12.11
CA GLY A 45 -17.96 -17.19 11.35
C GLY A 45 -18.06 -16.62 9.92
N PRO A 46 -18.68 -17.38 8.99
CA PRO A 46 -18.74 -17.01 7.57
C PRO A 46 -19.44 -15.66 7.32
N SER A 47 -20.47 -15.34 8.10
CA SER A 47 -21.23 -14.11 7.96
C SER A 47 -20.40 -12.86 8.30
N ASN A 48 -19.74 -12.84 9.46
CA ASN A 48 -18.94 -11.69 9.89
C ASN A 48 -17.67 -11.55 9.04
N PHE A 49 -17.04 -12.68 8.66
CA PHE A 49 -15.93 -12.66 7.73
C PHE A 49 -16.33 -12.03 6.38
N GLY A 50 -17.52 -12.39 5.86
CA GLY A 50 -18.07 -11.78 4.65
C GLY A 50 -18.27 -10.28 4.76
N LYS A 51 -18.75 -9.78 5.93
CA LYS A 51 -18.89 -8.34 6.18
C LYS A 51 -17.54 -7.61 6.14
N VAL A 52 -16.52 -8.17 6.78
CA VAL A 52 -15.15 -7.58 6.76
C VAL A 52 -14.59 -7.58 5.34
N ALA A 53 -14.69 -8.69 4.62
CA ALA A 53 -14.22 -8.78 3.24
C ALA A 53 -14.93 -7.78 2.32
N PHE A 54 -16.24 -7.61 2.49
CA PHE A 54 -17.01 -6.61 1.76
C PHE A 54 -16.57 -5.18 2.11
N ALA A 55 -16.39 -4.87 3.40
CA ALA A 55 -15.94 -3.56 3.83
C ALA A 55 -14.56 -3.21 3.22
N VAL A 56 -13.60 -4.14 3.26
CA VAL A 56 -12.27 -3.95 2.65
C VAL A 56 -12.40 -3.71 1.14
N ALA A 57 -13.19 -4.52 0.43
CA ALA A 57 -13.41 -4.36 -1.00
C ALA A 57 -14.09 -3.01 -1.33
N PHE A 58 -15.08 -2.60 -0.54
CA PHE A 58 -15.77 -1.34 -0.69
C PHE A 58 -14.82 -0.15 -0.48
N ILE A 59 -14.01 -0.18 0.57
CA ILE A 59 -13.05 0.90 0.87
C ILE A 59 -11.91 0.95 -0.16
N ALA A 60 -11.57 -0.15 -0.81
CA ALA A 60 -10.57 -0.18 -1.87
C ALA A 60 -10.92 0.76 -3.05
N TYR A 61 -12.21 0.96 -3.36
CA TYR A 61 -12.64 1.94 -4.37
C TYR A 61 -12.31 3.37 -3.94
N PHE A 62 -12.52 3.72 -2.68
CA PHE A 62 -12.17 5.05 -2.17
C PHE A 62 -10.67 5.25 -2.12
N GLN A 63 -9.91 4.19 -1.81
CA GLN A 63 -8.45 4.23 -1.88
C GLN A 63 -7.96 4.50 -3.31
N LEU A 64 -8.53 3.83 -4.31
CA LEU A 64 -8.21 4.04 -5.72
C LEU A 64 -8.48 5.50 -6.15
N LEU A 65 -9.61 6.07 -5.72
CA LEU A 65 -9.96 7.46 -5.99
C LEU A 65 -9.00 8.44 -5.31
N THR A 66 -8.60 8.17 -4.06
CA THR A 66 -7.66 9.00 -3.31
C THR A 66 -6.25 8.92 -3.90
N ASP A 67 -5.84 7.77 -4.39
CA ASP A 67 -4.53 7.58 -5.02
C ASP A 67 -4.42 8.22 -6.40
N TYR A 68 -5.48 8.25 -7.18
CA TYR A 68 -5.61 8.89 -8.49
C TYR A 68 -4.40 8.74 -9.43
N GLY A 69 -3.61 7.69 -9.26
CA GLY A 69 -2.41 7.45 -10.06
C GLY A 69 -1.17 8.27 -9.65
N PHE A 70 -1.22 9.02 -8.54
CA PHE A 70 -0.07 9.78 -8.04
C PHE A 70 1.13 8.89 -7.72
N ASN A 71 0.91 7.63 -7.38
CA ASN A 71 1.98 6.68 -7.14
C ASN A 71 2.92 6.51 -8.35
N PHE A 72 2.42 6.67 -9.58
CA PHE A 72 3.23 6.61 -10.80
C PHE A 72 3.72 7.99 -11.24
N SER A 73 2.83 8.96 -11.35
CA SER A 73 3.14 10.30 -11.88
C SER A 73 4.09 11.07 -10.95
N ALA A 74 3.83 11.06 -9.64
CA ALA A 74 4.67 11.75 -8.67
C ALA A 74 6.02 11.06 -8.48
N THR A 75 6.08 9.73 -8.49
CA THR A 75 7.36 9.00 -8.43
C THR A 75 8.25 9.37 -9.61
N ARG A 76 7.69 9.39 -10.83
CA ARG A 76 8.43 9.78 -12.04
C ARG A 76 8.94 11.21 -11.93
N GLU A 77 8.08 12.14 -11.54
CA GLU A 77 8.44 13.58 -11.48
C GLU A 77 9.54 13.83 -10.44
N ILE A 78 9.47 13.18 -9.27
CA ILE A 78 10.53 13.24 -8.26
C ILE A 78 11.84 12.64 -8.78
N SER A 79 11.79 11.50 -9.47
CA SER A 79 13.01 10.86 -9.98
C SER A 79 13.77 11.70 -11.00
N ILE A 80 13.02 12.49 -11.80
CA ILE A 80 13.61 13.42 -12.79
C ILE A 80 14.29 14.62 -12.08
N HIS A 81 13.71 15.10 -10.98
CA HIS A 81 14.16 16.31 -10.29
C HIS A 81 14.82 16.02 -8.93
N ARG A 82 15.30 14.80 -8.71
CA ARG A 82 15.82 14.35 -7.40
C ARG A 82 16.99 15.17 -6.87
N ASP A 83 17.74 15.82 -7.76
CA ASP A 83 18.91 16.64 -7.43
C ASP A 83 18.52 18.10 -7.11
N ASP A 84 17.24 18.47 -7.21
CA ASP A 84 16.68 19.78 -6.90
C ASP A 84 15.71 19.67 -5.69
N PRO A 85 16.19 19.92 -4.46
CA PRO A 85 15.38 19.79 -3.23
C PRO A 85 14.16 20.71 -3.20
N GLU A 86 14.25 21.91 -3.80
CA GLU A 86 13.11 22.84 -3.80
C GLU A 86 11.98 22.31 -4.68
N ARG A 87 12.32 21.79 -5.83
CA ARG A 87 11.36 21.19 -6.76
C ARG A 87 10.72 19.94 -6.19
N VAL A 88 11.52 19.07 -5.59
CA VAL A 88 11.04 17.87 -4.89
C VAL A 88 10.07 18.23 -3.76
N SER A 89 10.39 19.23 -2.94
CA SER A 89 9.52 19.71 -1.86
C SER A 89 8.20 20.26 -2.39
N ARG A 90 8.23 21.01 -3.49
CA ARG A 90 7.03 21.55 -4.14
C ARG A 90 6.13 20.44 -4.70
N ILE A 91 6.71 19.46 -5.39
CA ILE A 91 5.97 18.29 -5.90
C ILE A 91 5.33 17.53 -4.73
N TYR A 92 6.09 17.25 -3.68
CA TYR A 92 5.60 16.56 -2.49
C TYR A 92 4.40 17.28 -1.87
N SER A 93 4.54 18.59 -1.61
CA SER A 93 3.48 19.40 -1.00
C SER A 93 2.22 19.45 -1.86
N SER A 94 2.36 19.61 -3.18
CA SER A 94 1.23 19.63 -4.10
C SER A 94 0.48 18.31 -4.13
N VAL A 95 1.21 17.18 -4.20
CA VAL A 95 0.60 15.85 -4.22
C VAL A 95 -0.08 15.55 -2.88
N MET A 96 0.57 15.86 -1.75
CA MET A 96 -0.02 15.65 -0.43
C MET A 96 -1.27 16.49 -0.20
N ALA A 97 -1.27 17.76 -0.62
CA ALA A 97 -2.44 18.63 -0.56
C ALA A 97 -3.60 18.07 -1.38
N THR A 98 -3.33 17.62 -2.61
CA THR A 98 -4.37 17.04 -3.49
C THR A 98 -4.89 15.71 -2.91
N LYS A 99 -4.03 14.83 -2.44
CA LYS A 99 -4.44 13.57 -1.80
C LYS A 99 -5.26 13.82 -0.52
N THR A 100 -4.91 14.82 0.28
CA THR A 100 -5.68 15.20 1.47
C THR A 100 -7.07 15.72 1.11
N LEU A 101 -7.17 16.52 0.06
CA LEU A 101 -8.45 17.00 -0.46
C LEU A 101 -9.31 15.82 -0.97
N LEU A 102 -8.73 14.93 -1.77
CA LEU A 102 -9.43 13.74 -2.25
C LEU A 102 -9.86 12.81 -1.11
N LEU A 103 -9.01 12.64 -0.09
CA LEU A 103 -9.35 11.88 1.12
C LEU A 103 -10.56 12.48 1.82
N THR A 104 -10.61 13.81 1.98
CA THR A 104 -11.74 14.50 2.60
C THR A 104 -13.03 14.30 1.80
N VAL A 105 -12.95 14.44 0.48
CA VAL A 105 -14.09 14.23 -0.43
C VAL A 105 -14.58 12.78 -0.38
N THR A 106 -13.68 11.82 -0.47
CA THR A 106 -14.03 10.39 -0.45
C THR A 106 -14.56 9.95 0.91
N PHE A 107 -14.01 10.50 2.01
CA PHE A 107 -14.54 10.25 3.36
C PHE A 107 -15.97 10.79 3.52
N THR A 108 -16.22 12.01 3.05
CA THR A 108 -17.57 12.61 3.08
C THR A 108 -18.54 11.80 2.23
N ALA A 109 -18.13 11.37 1.04
CA ALA A 109 -18.93 10.51 0.17
C ALA A 109 -19.26 9.17 0.85
N MET A 110 -18.27 8.53 1.49
CA MET A 110 -18.47 7.30 2.26
C MET A 110 -19.48 7.50 3.39
N LEU A 111 -19.34 8.56 4.19
CA LEU A 111 -20.28 8.87 5.28
C LEU A 111 -21.68 9.08 4.74
N THR A 112 -21.83 9.81 3.63
CA THR A 112 -23.14 10.02 2.97
C THR A 112 -23.78 8.70 2.57
N LEU A 113 -23.01 7.77 1.99
CA LEU A 113 -23.50 6.45 1.61
C LEU A 113 -23.93 5.62 2.83
N ILE A 114 -23.18 5.70 3.94
CA ILE A 114 -23.51 5.01 5.19
C ILE A 114 -24.84 5.55 5.77
N LEU A 115 -25.07 6.86 5.65
CA LEU A 115 -26.30 7.47 6.17
C LEU A 115 -27.52 7.22 5.29
N LEU A 116 -27.34 7.14 3.97
CA LEU A 116 -28.44 6.95 3.01
C LEU A 116 -28.86 5.48 2.86
N ILE A 117 -27.98 4.54 3.14
CA ILE A 117 -28.23 3.12 2.90
C ILE A 117 -28.31 2.38 4.23
N ASP A 118 -29.50 1.96 4.65
CA ASP A 118 -29.74 1.28 5.94
C ASP A 118 -28.85 0.05 6.14
N ARG A 119 -28.52 -0.66 5.07
CA ARG A 119 -27.63 -1.83 5.12
C ARG A 119 -26.21 -1.49 5.61
N PHE A 120 -25.71 -0.32 5.29
CA PHE A 120 -24.39 0.15 5.75
C PHE A 120 -24.45 0.73 7.15
N ARG A 121 -25.60 1.27 7.52
CA ARG A 121 -25.82 1.89 8.82
C ARG A 121 -25.73 0.88 9.97
N SER A 122 -26.08 -0.38 9.75
CA SER A 122 -25.98 -1.41 10.80
C SER A 122 -24.55 -1.72 11.22
N ASP A 123 -23.59 -1.62 10.30
CA ASP A 123 -22.19 -1.96 10.52
C ASP A 123 -21.27 -0.72 10.30
N TYR A 124 -21.76 0.50 10.59
CA TYR A 124 -21.06 1.76 10.27
C TYR A 124 -19.65 1.85 10.85
N LEU A 125 -19.44 1.35 12.07
CA LEU A 125 -18.13 1.31 12.71
C LEU A 125 -17.12 0.50 11.89
N LEU A 126 -17.57 -0.61 11.29
CA LEU A 126 -16.70 -1.43 10.45
C LEU A 126 -16.15 -0.63 9.26
N TYR A 127 -16.99 0.15 8.58
CA TYR A 127 -16.55 0.98 7.44
C TYR A 127 -15.63 2.12 7.89
N ILE A 128 -15.93 2.79 9.01
CA ILE A 128 -15.09 3.88 9.55
C ILE A 128 -13.70 3.34 9.91
N PHE A 129 -13.60 2.22 10.62
CA PHE A 129 -12.32 1.63 10.97
C PHE A 129 -11.57 1.13 9.73
N THR A 130 -12.28 0.51 8.78
CA THR A 130 -11.65 0.05 7.53
C THR A 130 -11.14 1.22 6.68
N TYR A 131 -11.80 2.40 6.73
CA TYR A 131 -11.32 3.61 6.05
C TYR A 131 -9.98 4.09 6.60
N GLY A 132 -9.59 3.69 7.79
CA GLY A 132 -8.25 3.88 8.34
C GLY A 132 -7.14 3.37 7.42
N LEU A 133 -7.41 2.38 6.56
CA LEU A 133 -6.46 1.91 5.53
C LEU A 133 -6.14 2.99 4.51
N VAL A 134 -7.13 3.80 4.10
CA VAL A 134 -6.94 4.92 3.16
C VAL A 134 -6.11 6.02 3.81
N VAL A 135 -6.41 6.33 5.08
CA VAL A 135 -5.63 7.30 5.87
C VAL A 135 -4.19 6.81 6.05
N GLY A 136 -4.00 5.53 6.37
CA GLY A 136 -2.68 4.92 6.50
C GLY A 136 -1.85 5.01 5.22
N ASN A 137 -2.49 4.79 4.05
CA ASN A 137 -1.83 4.94 2.75
C ASN A 137 -1.40 6.40 2.47
N LEU A 138 -2.22 7.38 2.86
CA LEU A 138 -1.86 8.80 2.74
C LEU A 138 -0.66 9.14 3.63
N LEU A 139 -0.67 8.69 4.88
CA LEU A 139 0.41 8.96 5.85
C LEU A 139 1.72 8.28 5.47
N PHE A 140 1.66 7.23 4.67
CA PHE A 140 2.83 6.49 4.21
C PHE A 140 3.09 6.70 2.71
N PRO A 141 3.76 7.80 2.30
CA PRO A 141 4.00 8.14 0.91
C PRO A 141 5.12 7.26 0.29
N ALA A 142 4.82 5.99 0.02
CA ALA A 142 5.78 5.05 -0.58
C ALA A 142 6.32 5.56 -1.93
N TRP A 143 5.49 6.25 -2.70
CA TRP A 143 5.84 6.88 -3.98
C TRP A 143 6.99 7.90 -3.85
N PHE A 144 7.05 8.64 -2.74
CA PHE A 144 8.12 9.59 -2.47
C PHE A 144 9.46 8.89 -2.29
N PHE A 145 9.51 7.86 -1.44
CA PHE A 145 10.74 7.10 -1.21
C PHE A 145 11.20 6.34 -2.45
N GLN A 146 10.27 5.91 -3.30
CA GLN A 146 10.57 5.31 -4.60
C GLN A 146 11.21 6.34 -5.54
N GLY A 147 10.66 7.54 -5.63
CA GLY A 147 11.16 8.63 -6.47
C GLY A 147 12.57 9.08 -6.10
N VAL A 148 12.89 9.09 -4.79
CA VAL A 148 14.23 9.45 -4.27
C VAL A 148 15.21 8.27 -4.29
N GLU A 149 14.79 7.08 -4.80
CA GLU A 149 15.59 5.83 -4.84
C GLU A 149 16.05 5.34 -3.45
N ARG A 150 15.35 5.72 -2.37
CA ARG A 150 15.66 5.31 -1.00
C ARG A 150 14.80 4.13 -0.55
N MET A 151 14.84 3.02 -1.31
CA MET A 151 14.03 1.81 -1.09
C MET A 151 14.22 1.16 0.29
N ARG A 152 15.37 1.36 0.95
CA ARG A 152 15.66 0.79 2.28
C ARG A 152 14.65 1.20 3.34
N TYR A 153 14.16 2.45 3.30
CA TYR A 153 13.16 2.93 4.25
C TYR A 153 11.81 2.23 4.08
N ILE A 154 11.42 1.96 2.83
CA ILE A 154 10.17 1.23 2.53
C ILE A 154 10.25 -0.19 3.09
N SER A 155 11.38 -0.87 2.91
CA SER A 155 11.57 -2.23 3.41
C SER A 155 11.55 -2.30 4.93
N ILE A 156 12.23 -1.38 5.62
CA ILE A 156 12.25 -1.33 7.09
C ILE A 156 10.84 -1.08 7.64
N LEU A 157 10.12 -0.11 7.07
CA LEU A 157 8.78 0.22 7.52
C LEU A 157 7.76 -0.89 7.22
N ARG A 158 7.90 -1.61 6.11
CA ARG A 158 7.09 -2.80 5.83
C ARG A 158 7.34 -3.92 6.84
N ILE A 159 8.61 -4.16 7.20
CA ILE A 159 8.97 -5.17 8.21
C ILE A 159 8.37 -4.77 9.57
N VAL A 160 8.52 -3.52 10.00
CA VAL A 160 7.95 -3.03 11.26
C VAL A 160 6.43 -3.15 11.25
N SER A 161 5.76 -2.75 10.16
CA SER A 161 4.32 -2.90 10.02
C SER A 161 3.87 -4.36 10.06
N SER A 162 4.63 -5.26 9.45
CA SER A 162 4.34 -6.71 9.42
C SER A 162 4.53 -7.40 10.77
N LEU A 163 5.33 -6.81 11.68
CA LEU A 163 5.53 -7.33 13.04
C LEU A 163 4.41 -6.91 14.01
N ILE A 164 3.67 -5.86 13.68
CA ILE A 164 2.56 -5.33 14.49
C ILE A 164 1.22 -5.98 14.10
N TYR A 165 1.17 -6.60 12.92
CA TYR A 165 -0.03 -7.21 12.35
C TYR A 165 -0.01 -8.73 12.46
#